data_2322938e52206ba5394435de582de821
#
_entry.id   2322938e52206ba5394435de582de821
#
_cell.length_a   1.000
_cell.length_b   1.000
_cell.length_c   1.000
_cell.angle_alpha   90.00
_cell.angle_beta   90.00
_cell.angle_gamma   90.00
#
_symmetry.space_group_name_H-M   'P 1'
#
loop_
_entity.id
_entity.type
_entity.pdbx_description
1 polymer ?
#
loop_
_entity_poly.entity_id
_entity_poly.type
_entity_poly.pdbx_seq_one_letter_code
_entity_poly.pdbx_strand_id
1 'polypeptide(L)'
;MSASELATEIREALAVDREAFQAAALAEAEQLKTEVAAGTFDNTQALVGLELELYGVDAAADGLRRMSRQLLELIGFEKELGLHNAELQTSPQPLSEYGLLAQLKELQAHVAPAQERTDAEDLRLVADGMWTVPPVGETASAYLTDSVEQDGVMLGTNMSDAVRYHAMANTDYPSGCALDAPHVSLEAETVMPESLITSIQPHYQVPHAPDLPRYFRYALRVAGPLLALGVNSPFFPPNLYDDAPADRVVADAHMEHRVGVFESVLNPPESADAEPKVRFPPDFETVEAAIDDIATDSCIVPMDVPDGNRFDDRFRHLRHKHGSYWRWVRPVFDGG
;
A
#
# COMPACT_ATOMS: atom_id res chain seq x y z
N MET A 1 4.75 1.95 -21.04
CA MET A 1 5.62 0.77 -21.19
C MET A 1 4.83 -0.33 -21.89
N SER A 2 5.42 -1.08 -22.84
CA SER A 2 4.77 -2.27 -23.41
C SER A 2 4.87 -3.46 -22.47
N ALA A 3 3.99 -4.47 -22.63
CA ALA A 3 4.03 -5.69 -21.80
C ALA A 3 5.39 -6.43 -21.88
N SER A 4 6.03 -6.45 -23.05
CA SER A 4 7.35 -7.08 -23.23
C SER A 4 8.48 -6.30 -22.57
N GLU A 5 8.43 -4.97 -22.58
CA GLU A 5 9.37 -4.13 -21.83
C GLU A 5 9.22 -4.34 -20.32
N LEU A 6 7.98 -4.33 -19.82
CA LEU A 6 7.68 -4.57 -18.40
C LEU A 6 8.14 -5.97 -17.97
N ALA A 7 7.85 -7.02 -18.75
CA ALA A 7 8.31 -8.37 -18.46
C ALA A 7 9.84 -8.48 -18.43
N THR A 8 10.54 -7.71 -19.26
CA THR A 8 12.00 -7.67 -19.25
C THR A 8 12.52 -7.00 -17.97
N GLU A 9 11.99 -5.84 -17.60
CA GLU A 9 12.35 -5.14 -16.38
C GLU A 9 12.10 -5.98 -15.13
N ILE A 10 10.97 -6.72 -15.07
CA ILE A 10 10.67 -7.62 -13.94
C ILE A 10 11.71 -8.74 -13.84
N ARG A 11 12.06 -9.39 -14.96
CA ARG A 11 13.09 -10.45 -14.95
C ARG A 11 14.45 -9.93 -14.51
N GLU A 12 14.85 -8.75 -14.99
CA GLU A 12 16.09 -8.10 -14.60
C GLU A 12 16.08 -7.76 -13.11
N ALA A 13 14.97 -7.20 -12.62
CA ALA A 13 14.80 -6.85 -11.21
C ALA A 13 14.85 -8.08 -10.28
N LEU A 14 14.31 -9.20 -10.71
CA LEU A 14 14.31 -10.45 -9.95
C LEU A 14 15.61 -11.27 -10.08
N ALA A 15 16.49 -10.91 -11.01
CA ALA A 15 17.80 -11.55 -11.21
C ALA A 15 18.85 -11.11 -10.16
N VAL A 16 18.46 -11.04 -8.89
CA VAL A 16 19.31 -10.58 -7.78
C VAL A 16 19.69 -11.76 -6.88
N ASP A 17 20.90 -11.71 -6.34
CA ASP A 17 21.33 -12.64 -5.30
C ASP A 17 20.63 -12.31 -3.98
N ARG A 18 19.67 -13.16 -3.58
CA ARG A 18 18.84 -12.96 -2.38
C ARG A 18 19.67 -12.98 -1.08
N GLU A 19 20.72 -13.80 -1.02
CA GLU A 19 21.59 -13.87 0.16
C GLU A 19 22.45 -12.60 0.26
N ALA A 20 22.99 -12.13 -0.86
CA ALA A 20 23.73 -10.86 -0.92
C ALA A 20 22.85 -9.67 -0.58
N PHE A 21 21.62 -9.62 -1.10
CA PHE A 21 20.63 -8.60 -0.75
C PHE A 21 20.33 -8.59 0.76
N GLN A 22 20.06 -9.74 1.35
CA GLN A 22 19.79 -9.87 2.77
C GLN A 22 20.99 -9.46 3.63
N ALA A 23 22.19 -9.85 3.23
CA ALA A 23 23.42 -9.46 3.93
C ALA A 23 23.65 -7.94 3.87
N ALA A 24 23.37 -7.30 2.72
CA ALA A 24 23.44 -5.85 2.58
C ALA A 24 22.40 -5.16 3.48
N ALA A 25 21.15 -5.61 3.50
CA ALA A 25 20.11 -5.04 4.35
C ALA A 25 20.45 -5.14 5.85
N LEU A 26 21.05 -6.26 6.29
CA LEU A 26 21.52 -6.42 7.67
C LEU A 26 22.69 -5.48 8.00
N ALA A 27 23.64 -5.32 7.08
CA ALA A 27 24.75 -4.39 7.28
C ALA A 27 24.28 -2.92 7.33
N GLU A 28 23.32 -2.56 6.49
CA GLU A 28 22.69 -1.24 6.50
C GLU A 28 21.88 -1.00 7.79
N ALA A 29 21.24 -2.03 8.36
CA ALA A 29 20.56 -1.94 9.65
C ALA A 29 21.54 -1.59 10.79
N GLU A 30 22.72 -2.19 10.83
CA GLU A 30 23.77 -1.84 11.82
C GLU A 30 24.26 -0.42 11.63
N GLN A 31 24.39 0.03 10.38
CA GLN A 31 24.73 1.42 10.09
C GLN A 31 23.61 2.37 10.53
N LEU A 32 22.35 2.04 10.28
CA LEU A 32 21.18 2.81 10.69
C LEU A 32 21.13 2.96 12.22
N LYS A 33 21.36 1.89 12.98
CA LYS A 33 21.47 1.95 14.46
C LYS A 33 22.55 2.93 14.90
N THR A 34 23.69 2.95 14.23
CA THR A 34 24.78 3.88 14.51
C THR A 34 24.36 5.34 14.27
N GLU A 35 23.67 5.61 13.18
CA GLU A 35 23.16 6.96 12.85
C GLU A 35 22.06 7.39 13.84
N VAL A 36 21.18 6.49 14.24
CA VAL A 36 20.19 6.75 15.29
C VAL A 36 20.88 7.13 16.62
N ALA A 37 21.87 6.36 17.03
CA ALA A 37 22.64 6.63 18.26
C ALA A 37 23.42 7.96 18.20
N ALA A 38 23.81 8.39 16.99
CA ALA A 38 24.46 9.68 16.75
C ALA A 38 23.47 10.86 16.73
N GLY A 39 22.16 10.63 16.79
CA GLY A 39 21.13 11.67 16.73
C GLY A 39 20.86 12.20 15.32
N THR A 40 21.30 11.50 14.27
CA THR A 40 21.11 11.93 12.87
C THR A 40 19.61 12.07 12.50
N PHE A 41 18.76 11.27 13.12
CA PHE A 41 17.30 11.29 12.92
C PHE A 41 16.54 12.15 13.94
N ASP A 42 17.25 12.90 14.78
CA ASP A 42 16.59 13.78 15.73
C ASP A 42 16.10 15.06 15.06
N ASN A 43 14.86 15.43 15.35
CA ASN A 43 14.17 16.57 14.80
C ASN A 43 13.85 17.60 15.89
N THR A 44 13.65 18.84 15.51
CA THR A 44 13.34 19.93 16.46
C THR A 44 11.88 19.87 16.95
N GLN A 45 11.02 19.15 16.23
CA GLN A 45 9.58 19.08 16.50
C GLN A 45 8.96 17.81 15.90
N ALA A 46 7.80 17.41 16.43
CA ALA A 46 6.97 16.39 15.84
C ALA A 46 6.26 16.94 14.58
N LEU A 47 6.20 16.12 13.54
CA LEU A 47 5.48 16.44 12.30
C LEU A 47 4.36 15.41 12.07
N VAL A 48 3.39 15.81 11.27
CA VAL A 48 2.32 14.93 10.77
C VAL A 48 2.17 15.12 9.27
N GLY A 49 1.99 14.02 8.56
CA GLY A 49 1.65 13.95 7.15
C GLY A 49 0.53 12.95 6.92
N LEU A 50 -0.07 12.98 5.74
CA LEU A 50 -1.14 12.07 5.34
C LEU A 50 -0.89 11.59 3.91
N GLU A 51 -1.17 10.32 3.68
CA GLU A 51 -1.40 9.76 2.35
C GLU A 51 -2.90 9.49 2.23
N LEU A 52 -3.50 9.88 1.11
CA LEU A 52 -4.91 9.68 0.81
C LEU A 52 -5.03 8.97 -0.52
N GLU A 53 -5.61 7.79 -0.50
CA GLU A 53 -5.92 7.04 -1.71
C GLU A 53 -7.35 7.32 -2.17
N LEU A 54 -7.53 7.36 -3.49
CA LEU A 54 -8.80 7.58 -4.17
C LEU A 54 -8.95 6.61 -5.33
N TYR A 55 -10.16 6.48 -5.84
CA TYR A 55 -10.40 5.76 -7.08
C TYR A 55 -11.28 6.55 -8.04
N GLY A 56 -11.17 6.24 -9.33
CA GLY A 56 -11.91 6.89 -10.40
C GLY A 56 -13.22 6.16 -10.72
N VAL A 57 -14.31 6.92 -10.86
CA VAL A 57 -15.63 6.43 -11.28
C VAL A 57 -16.07 7.20 -12.51
N ASP A 58 -16.58 6.52 -13.53
CA ASP A 58 -17.22 7.14 -14.67
C ASP A 58 -18.54 7.77 -14.25
N ALA A 59 -18.64 9.10 -14.38
CA ALA A 59 -19.79 9.85 -13.89
C ALA A 59 -21.06 9.61 -14.73
N ALA A 60 -20.92 9.17 -15.97
CA ALA A 60 -22.05 8.89 -16.87
C ALA A 60 -22.56 7.45 -16.76
N ALA A 61 -21.65 6.50 -16.53
CA ALA A 61 -21.96 5.06 -16.50
C ALA A 61 -22.04 4.49 -15.08
N ASP A 62 -21.74 5.30 -14.03
CA ASP A 62 -21.69 4.88 -12.61
C ASP A 62 -20.87 3.59 -12.43
N GLY A 63 -19.70 3.49 -13.07
CA GLY A 63 -18.82 2.33 -13.02
C GLY A 63 -17.37 2.73 -12.74
N LEU A 64 -16.59 1.79 -12.18
CA LEU A 64 -15.17 2.00 -11.94
C LEU A 64 -14.46 2.33 -13.28
N ARG A 65 -13.54 3.30 -13.24
CA ARG A 65 -12.85 3.78 -14.43
C ARG A 65 -11.33 3.85 -14.24
N ARG A 66 -10.60 3.30 -15.22
CA ARG A 66 -9.15 3.43 -15.27
C ARG A 66 -8.74 4.88 -15.51
N MET A 67 -7.71 5.35 -14.86
CA MET A 67 -7.12 6.68 -15.01
C MET A 67 -5.81 6.59 -15.79
N SER A 68 -5.61 7.50 -16.75
CA SER A 68 -4.36 7.53 -17.48
C SER A 68 -3.25 8.16 -16.64
N ARG A 69 -2.00 7.71 -16.86
CA ARG A 69 -0.82 8.31 -16.25
C ARG A 69 -0.75 9.83 -16.49
N GLN A 70 -1.09 10.27 -17.71
CA GLN A 70 -1.11 11.70 -18.05
C GLN A 70 -2.12 12.48 -17.22
N LEU A 71 -3.28 11.89 -16.93
CA LEU A 71 -4.27 12.52 -16.07
C LEU A 71 -3.75 12.63 -14.63
N LEU A 72 -3.18 11.55 -14.07
CA LEU A 72 -2.60 11.57 -12.73
C LEU A 72 -1.49 12.62 -12.61
N GLU A 73 -0.56 12.67 -13.54
CA GLU A 73 0.49 13.69 -13.60
C GLU A 73 -0.08 15.12 -13.69
N LEU A 74 -1.15 15.31 -14.47
CA LEU A 74 -1.82 16.61 -14.63
C LEU A 74 -2.50 17.11 -13.34
N ILE A 75 -3.09 16.20 -12.57
CA ILE A 75 -3.76 16.54 -11.31
C ILE A 75 -2.81 16.48 -10.09
N GLY A 76 -1.55 16.08 -10.30
CA GLY A 76 -0.53 16.00 -9.26
C GLY A 76 -0.71 14.83 -8.29
N PHE A 77 -1.29 13.72 -8.77
CA PHE A 77 -1.48 12.50 -7.99
C PHE A 77 -0.54 11.40 -8.49
N GLU A 78 -0.18 10.50 -7.61
CA GLU A 78 0.63 9.34 -7.93
C GLU A 78 -0.24 8.15 -8.34
N LYS A 79 0.35 7.24 -9.12
CA LYS A 79 -0.28 5.97 -9.47
C LYS A 79 -0.13 4.99 -8.30
N GLU A 80 -1.19 4.22 -8.08
CA GLU A 80 -1.20 3.11 -7.14
C GLU A 80 -1.27 1.76 -7.86
N LEU A 81 -1.60 0.66 -7.13
CA LEU A 81 -1.64 -0.71 -7.64
C LEU A 81 -2.57 -0.84 -8.84
N GLY A 82 -3.83 -0.48 -8.70
CA GLY A 82 -4.82 -0.57 -9.77
C GLY A 82 -4.82 0.64 -10.69
N LEU A 83 -5.11 0.45 -11.98
CA LEU A 83 -5.25 1.55 -12.95
C LEU A 83 -6.37 2.54 -12.61
N HIS A 84 -7.24 2.21 -11.69
CA HIS A 84 -8.32 3.08 -11.19
C HIS A 84 -7.95 3.81 -9.91
N ASN A 85 -6.86 3.44 -9.26
CA ASN A 85 -6.39 4.04 -8.01
C ASN A 85 -5.49 5.24 -8.26
N ALA A 86 -5.51 6.19 -7.32
CA ALA A 86 -4.65 7.35 -7.28
C ALA A 86 -4.29 7.68 -5.84
N GLU A 87 -3.09 8.15 -5.59
CA GLU A 87 -2.61 8.55 -4.27
C GLU A 87 -2.25 10.03 -4.25
N LEU A 88 -2.59 10.69 -3.16
CA LEU A 88 -2.20 12.05 -2.84
C LEU A 88 -1.46 12.07 -1.51
N GLN A 89 -0.26 12.65 -1.49
CA GLN A 89 0.52 12.87 -0.28
C GLN A 89 0.49 14.35 0.10
N THR A 90 0.43 14.63 1.40
CA THR A 90 0.52 16.01 1.92
C THR A 90 1.93 16.32 2.39
N SER A 91 2.28 17.60 2.36
CA SER A 91 3.54 18.09 2.94
C SER A 91 3.52 17.94 4.46
N PRO A 92 4.61 17.45 5.10
CA PRO A 92 4.67 17.33 6.55
C PRO A 92 4.46 18.68 7.24
N GLN A 93 3.60 18.71 8.27
CA GLN A 93 3.27 19.90 9.06
C GLN A 93 3.58 19.66 10.54
N PRO A 94 3.89 20.72 11.33
CA PRO A 94 4.04 20.58 12.78
C PRO A 94 2.82 19.93 13.43
N LEU A 95 3.02 19.01 14.35
CA LEU A 95 1.92 18.38 15.11
C LEU A 95 1.34 19.41 16.10
N SER A 96 0.41 20.21 15.61
CA SER A 96 -0.30 21.26 16.32
C SER A 96 -1.67 21.48 15.68
N GLU A 97 -2.53 22.23 16.35
CA GLU A 97 -3.84 22.64 15.77
C GLU A 97 -3.67 23.33 14.41
N TYR A 98 -2.68 24.21 14.28
CA TYR A 98 -2.40 24.91 13.02
C TYR A 98 -1.86 23.96 11.94
N GLY A 99 -1.00 23.01 12.30
CA GLY A 99 -0.48 22.02 11.35
C GLY A 99 -1.57 21.07 10.86
N LEU A 100 -2.46 20.62 11.73
CA LEU A 100 -3.61 19.80 11.33
C LEU A 100 -4.58 20.59 10.43
N LEU A 101 -4.79 21.87 10.71
CA LEU A 101 -5.58 22.74 9.83
C LEU A 101 -4.88 22.93 8.48
N ALA A 102 -3.56 23.07 8.45
CA ALA A 102 -2.78 23.16 7.22
C ALA A 102 -2.92 21.89 6.38
N GLN A 103 -2.83 20.71 7.00
CA GLN A 103 -3.07 19.40 6.33
C GLN A 103 -4.46 19.37 5.66
N LEU A 104 -5.51 19.75 6.41
CA LEU A 104 -6.86 19.80 5.86
C LEU A 104 -6.97 20.78 4.67
N LYS A 105 -6.33 21.96 4.78
CA LYS A 105 -6.36 22.94 3.70
C LYS A 105 -5.59 22.49 2.47
N GLU A 106 -4.48 21.80 2.66
CA GLU A 106 -3.69 21.23 1.59
C GLU A 106 -4.49 20.14 0.85
N LEU A 107 -5.10 19.19 1.56
CA LEU A 107 -5.99 18.19 0.96
C LEU A 107 -7.11 18.85 0.14
N GLN A 108 -7.79 19.88 0.69
CA GLN A 108 -8.84 20.62 -0.02
C GLN A 108 -8.30 21.32 -1.28
N ALA A 109 -7.09 21.89 -1.20
CA ALA A 109 -6.45 22.61 -2.30
C ALA A 109 -5.99 21.67 -3.43
N HIS A 110 -5.70 20.40 -3.13
CA HIS A 110 -5.35 19.40 -4.15
C HIS A 110 -6.60 18.71 -4.72
N VAL A 111 -7.49 18.23 -3.87
CA VAL A 111 -8.64 17.42 -4.30
C VAL A 111 -9.65 18.22 -5.09
N ALA A 112 -9.98 19.45 -4.70
CA ALA A 112 -11.01 20.23 -5.38
C ALA A 112 -10.63 20.60 -6.83
N PRO A 113 -9.43 21.13 -7.14
CA PRO A 113 -9.02 21.37 -8.53
C PRO A 113 -8.85 20.07 -9.35
N ALA A 114 -8.39 18.99 -8.71
CA ALA A 114 -8.30 17.70 -9.36
C ALA A 114 -9.70 17.21 -9.79
N GLN A 115 -10.70 17.32 -8.91
CA GLN A 115 -12.07 16.97 -9.24
C GLN A 115 -12.64 17.84 -10.36
N GLU A 116 -12.44 19.17 -10.34
CA GLU A 116 -12.87 20.07 -11.43
C GLU A 116 -12.22 19.67 -12.77
N ARG A 117 -10.97 19.23 -12.75
CA ARG A 117 -10.28 18.79 -13.96
C ARG A 117 -10.80 17.44 -14.45
N THR A 118 -11.06 16.49 -13.58
CA THR A 118 -11.56 15.16 -13.95
C THR A 118 -13.04 15.19 -14.36
N ASP A 119 -13.84 16.09 -13.78
CA ASP A 119 -15.25 16.30 -14.18
C ASP A 119 -15.37 16.67 -15.66
N ALA A 120 -14.38 17.38 -16.21
CA ALA A 120 -14.34 17.72 -17.64
C ALA A 120 -14.15 16.49 -18.55
N GLU A 121 -13.78 15.34 -17.99
CA GLU A 121 -13.63 14.05 -18.68
C GLU A 121 -14.71 13.03 -18.25
N ASP A 122 -15.79 13.49 -17.61
CA ASP A 122 -16.83 12.65 -17.00
C ASP A 122 -16.25 11.61 -16.00
N LEU A 123 -15.18 11.96 -15.30
CA LEU A 123 -14.54 11.16 -14.27
C LEU A 123 -14.71 11.80 -12.89
N ARG A 124 -15.23 11.04 -11.94
CA ARG A 124 -15.33 11.43 -10.53
C ARG A 124 -14.26 10.74 -9.71
N LEU A 125 -13.52 11.50 -8.90
CA LEU A 125 -12.62 10.96 -7.88
C LEU A 125 -13.43 10.67 -6.61
N VAL A 126 -13.25 9.49 -6.04
CA VAL A 126 -13.99 9.03 -4.85
C VAL A 126 -12.99 8.65 -3.75
N ALA A 127 -13.18 9.22 -2.57
CA ALA A 127 -12.45 8.90 -1.34
C ALA A 127 -13.35 8.05 -0.44
N ASP A 128 -13.51 6.80 -0.79
CA ASP A 128 -14.24 5.78 -0.01
C ASP A 128 -13.30 4.60 0.24
N GLY A 129 -13.54 3.79 1.25
CA GLY A 129 -12.59 2.75 1.66
C GLY A 129 -12.55 1.54 0.72
N MET A 130 -13.60 1.29 -0.04
CA MET A 130 -13.64 0.19 -1.02
C MET A 130 -14.65 0.52 -2.12
N TRP A 131 -14.26 0.32 -3.39
CA TRP A 131 -15.22 0.52 -4.46
C TRP A 131 -16.24 -0.62 -4.52
N THR A 132 -17.50 -0.25 -4.76
CA THR A 132 -18.64 -1.18 -4.84
C THR A 132 -19.26 -1.21 -6.24
N VAL A 133 -18.81 -0.34 -7.15
CA VAL A 133 -19.31 -0.25 -8.52
C VAL A 133 -18.37 -1.02 -9.46
N PRO A 134 -18.86 -2.00 -10.22
CA PRO A 134 -18.00 -2.74 -11.13
C PRO A 134 -17.46 -1.84 -12.26
N PRO A 135 -16.34 -2.22 -12.89
CA PRO A 135 -15.82 -1.49 -14.04
C PRO A 135 -16.82 -1.40 -15.18
N VAL A 136 -16.75 -0.31 -15.95
CA VAL A 136 -17.63 -0.11 -17.10
C VAL A 136 -17.41 -1.21 -18.15
N GLY A 137 -18.45 -1.99 -18.43
CA GLY A 137 -18.43 -3.01 -19.48
C GLY A 137 -17.82 -4.35 -19.11
N GLU A 138 -17.41 -4.54 -17.84
CA GLU A 138 -16.87 -5.80 -17.36
C GLU A 138 -17.31 -6.09 -15.91
N THR A 139 -17.10 -7.32 -15.45
CA THR A 139 -17.39 -7.69 -14.04
C THR A 139 -16.23 -7.35 -13.12
N ALA A 140 -16.50 -7.14 -11.85
CA ALA A 140 -15.44 -6.94 -10.86
C ALA A 140 -14.49 -8.16 -10.78
N SER A 141 -15.05 -9.37 -10.87
CA SER A 141 -14.24 -10.60 -10.89
C SER A 141 -13.26 -10.61 -12.08
N ALA A 142 -13.74 -10.37 -13.31
CA ALA A 142 -12.87 -10.32 -14.49
C ALA A 142 -11.80 -9.23 -14.33
N TYR A 143 -12.17 -8.05 -13.86
CA TYR A 143 -11.24 -6.94 -13.66
C TYR A 143 -10.11 -7.26 -12.68
N LEU A 144 -10.44 -7.94 -11.59
CA LEU A 144 -9.50 -8.25 -10.51
C LEU A 144 -8.62 -9.48 -10.80
N THR A 145 -9.05 -10.37 -11.70
CA THR A 145 -8.32 -11.61 -11.98
C THR A 145 -7.65 -11.62 -13.35
N ASP A 146 -7.91 -10.61 -14.19
CA ASP A 146 -7.37 -10.59 -15.55
C ASP A 146 -5.84 -10.43 -15.54
N SER A 147 -5.16 -11.41 -16.10
CA SER A 147 -3.71 -11.51 -16.15
C SER A 147 -3.24 -12.10 -17.47
N VAL A 148 -2.01 -11.87 -17.84
CA VAL A 148 -1.38 -12.40 -19.05
C VAL A 148 0.05 -12.85 -18.73
N GLU A 149 0.41 -14.02 -19.23
CA GLU A 149 1.80 -14.45 -19.23
C GLU A 149 2.52 -13.86 -20.45
N GLN A 150 3.55 -13.05 -20.19
CA GLN A 150 4.40 -12.45 -21.21
C GLN A 150 5.86 -12.86 -20.97
N ASP A 151 6.44 -13.61 -21.92
CA ASP A 151 7.84 -14.06 -21.85
C ASP A 151 8.20 -14.79 -20.51
N GLY A 152 7.25 -15.58 -19.98
CA GLY A 152 7.41 -16.33 -18.72
C GLY A 152 7.21 -15.48 -17.46
N VAL A 153 6.62 -14.28 -17.58
CA VAL A 153 6.29 -13.38 -16.48
C VAL A 153 4.79 -13.18 -16.43
N MET A 154 4.18 -13.36 -15.26
CA MET A 154 2.78 -13.07 -15.01
C MET A 154 2.56 -11.56 -14.82
N LEU A 155 1.66 -10.97 -15.59
CA LEU A 155 1.33 -9.55 -15.55
C LEU A 155 -0.18 -9.38 -15.31
N GLY A 156 -0.55 -8.59 -14.31
CA GLY A 156 -1.95 -8.16 -14.14
C GLY A 156 -2.30 -7.07 -15.15
N THR A 157 -3.33 -7.27 -15.96
CA THR A 157 -3.70 -6.35 -17.07
C THR A 157 -4.25 -5.03 -16.57
N ASN A 158 -4.81 -5.00 -15.36
CA ASN A 158 -5.41 -3.83 -14.72
C ASN A 158 -4.53 -3.22 -13.64
N MET A 159 -3.30 -3.72 -13.49
CA MET A 159 -2.29 -3.16 -12.58
C MET A 159 -1.53 -2.03 -13.28
N SER A 160 -1.06 -1.08 -12.47
CA SER A 160 -0.12 -0.05 -12.92
C SER A 160 1.21 -0.69 -13.38
N ASP A 161 2.00 0.03 -14.17
CA ASP A 161 3.29 -0.46 -14.69
C ASP A 161 4.44 -0.42 -13.65
N ALA A 162 4.11 -0.51 -12.36
CA ALA A 162 5.10 -0.58 -11.29
C ALA A 162 5.68 -1.99 -11.19
N VAL A 163 6.96 -2.13 -11.56
CA VAL A 163 7.69 -3.42 -11.59
C VAL A 163 7.51 -4.21 -10.29
N ARG A 164 7.57 -3.54 -9.14
CA ARG A 164 7.45 -4.18 -7.83
C ARG A 164 6.14 -4.96 -7.65
N TYR A 165 5.01 -4.40 -8.09
CA TYR A 165 3.70 -5.06 -7.92
C TYR A 165 3.58 -6.32 -8.78
N HIS A 166 4.00 -6.24 -10.04
CA HIS A 166 4.02 -7.42 -10.90
C HIS A 166 5.06 -8.47 -10.43
N ALA A 167 6.21 -8.02 -9.93
CA ALA A 167 7.25 -8.90 -9.42
C ALA A 167 6.75 -9.78 -8.28
N MET A 168 5.78 -9.34 -7.47
CA MET A 168 5.21 -10.13 -6.36
C MET A 168 4.57 -11.43 -6.84
N ALA A 169 3.91 -11.45 -7.99
CA ALA A 169 3.34 -12.64 -8.61
C ALA A 169 4.40 -13.59 -9.24
N ASN A 170 5.66 -13.15 -9.32
CA ASN A 170 6.74 -13.84 -10.02
C ASN A 170 7.91 -14.22 -9.08
N THR A 171 7.67 -14.22 -7.78
CA THR A 171 8.63 -14.67 -6.75
C THR A 171 8.21 -16.00 -6.14
N ASP A 172 9.11 -16.61 -5.36
CA ASP A 172 8.79 -17.81 -4.59
C ASP A 172 8.00 -17.52 -3.30
N TYR A 173 7.66 -16.26 -3.04
CA TYR A 173 6.83 -15.94 -1.89
C TYR A 173 5.39 -16.32 -2.17
N PRO A 174 4.78 -17.17 -1.34
CA PRO A 174 3.43 -17.67 -1.59
C PRO A 174 2.38 -16.65 -1.16
N SER A 175 2.28 -15.52 -1.88
CA SER A 175 1.18 -14.57 -1.67
C SER A 175 -0.17 -15.29 -1.83
N GLY A 176 -1.14 -14.96 -0.98
CA GLY A 176 -2.47 -15.56 -1.04
C GLY A 176 -3.16 -15.30 -2.37
N CYS A 177 -3.02 -14.07 -2.89
CA CYS A 177 -3.67 -13.59 -4.12
C CYS A 177 -5.17 -13.95 -4.17
N ALA A 178 -5.76 -14.23 -3.02
CA ALA A 178 -7.13 -14.69 -2.87
C ALA A 178 -7.91 -13.70 -2.01
N LEU A 179 -9.21 -13.63 -2.25
CA LEU A 179 -10.15 -12.91 -1.41
C LEU A 179 -11.12 -13.91 -0.83
N ASP A 180 -11.21 -13.97 0.48
CA ASP A 180 -12.17 -14.81 1.21
C ASP A 180 -12.88 -13.94 2.26
N ALA A 181 -14.18 -13.76 2.03
CA ALA A 181 -15.05 -12.98 2.89
C ALA A 181 -16.46 -13.58 2.89
N PRO A 182 -17.36 -13.21 3.82
CA PRO A 182 -18.73 -13.71 3.81
C PRO A 182 -19.37 -13.52 2.43
N HIS A 183 -19.75 -14.64 1.81
CA HIS A 183 -20.40 -14.70 0.48
C HIS A 183 -19.53 -14.19 -0.70
N VAL A 184 -18.24 -14.00 -0.50
CA VAL A 184 -17.30 -13.59 -1.55
C VAL A 184 -16.07 -14.49 -1.52
N SER A 185 -15.77 -15.12 -2.66
CA SER A 185 -14.55 -15.90 -2.86
C SER A 185 -13.97 -15.60 -4.25
N LEU A 186 -12.71 -15.22 -4.31
CA LEU A 186 -12.02 -14.90 -5.55
C LEU A 186 -10.57 -15.37 -5.45
N GLU A 187 -10.08 -16.07 -6.47
CA GLU A 187 -8.66 -16.42 -6.63
C GLU A 187 -8.09 -15.65 -7.82
N ALA A 188 -6.88 -15.15 -7.70
CA ALA A 188 -6.16 -14.42 -8.73
C ALA A 188 -4.71 -14.90 -8.83
N GLU A 189 -4.08 -14.68 -9.98
CA GLU A 189 -2.66 -14.99 -10.20
C GLU A 189 -1.73 -13.85 -9.79
N THR A 190 -2.31 -12.70 -9.44
CA THR A 190 -1.58 -11.50 -9.03
C THR A 190 -2.21 -10.89 -7.78
N VAL A 191 -1.54 -9.90 -7.20
CA VAL A 191 -2.04 -9.16 -6.03
C VAL A 191 -3.12 -8.11 -6.39
N MET A 192 -3.63 -8.13 -7.62
CA MET A 192 -4.64 -7.18 -8.09
C MET A 192 -5.89 -7.07 -7.19
N PRO A 193 -6.40 -8.13 -6.53
CA PRO A 193 -7.54 -8.00 -5.61
C PRO A 193 -7.33 -7.01 -4.47
N GLU A 194 -6.09 -6.70 -4.08
CA GLU A 194 -5.80 -5.66 -3.08
C GLU A 194 -6.27 -4.28 -3.54
N SER A 195 -6.29 -3.99 -4.85
CA SER A 195 -6.77 -2.73 -5.40
C SER A 195 -8.28 -2.46 -5.21
N LEU A 196 -9.04 -3.41 -4.65
CA LEU A 196 -10.40 -3.17 -4.17
C LEU A 196 -10.47 -2.08 -3.11
N ILE A 197 -9.42 -1.96 -2.31
CA ILE A 197 -9.39 -1.10 -1.13
C ILE A 197 -8.59 0.16 -1.36
N THR A 198 -8.97 1.19 -0.63
CA THR A 198 -8.26 2.46 -0.50
C THR A 198 -8.17 2.85 0.96
N SER A 199 -7.19 3.67 1.30
CA SER A 199 -6.91 4.02 2.68
C SER A 199 -6.60 5.50 2.88
N ILE A 200 -6.58 5.92 4.13
CA ILE A 200 -5.87 7.09 4.60
C ILE A 200 -4.77 6.64 5.55
N GLN A 201 -3.55 7.06 5.30
CA GLN A 201 -2.38 6.67 6.09
C GLN A 201 -1.83 7.89 6.81
N PRO A 202 -2.06 8.03 8.15
CA PRO A 202 -1.47 9.10 8.93
C PRO A 202 -0.02 8.76 9.28
N HIS A 203 0.90 9.67 8.96
CA HIS A 203 2.32 9.59 9.28
C HIS A 203 2.63 10.53 10.44
N TYR A 204 3.33 10.03 11.42
CA TYR A 204 3.76 10.79 12.59
C TYR A 204 5.26 10.70 12.76
N GLN A 205 5.95 11.82 12.62
CA GLN A 205 7.39 11.91 12.84
C GLN A 205 7.71 12.17 14.29
N VAL A 206 8.43 11.25 14.91
CA VAL A 206 8.89 11.35 16.29
C VAL A 206 10.04 12.36 16.41
N PRO A 207 10.02 13.32 17.35
CA PRO A 207 11.08 14.32 17.46
C PRO A 207 12.46 13.73 17.75
N HIS A 208 12.54 12.76 18.66
CA HIS A 208 13.79 12.10 19.03
C HIS A 208 13.70 10.61 18.80
N ALA A 209 14.60 10.07 17.99
CA ALA A 209 14.61 8.66 17.65
C ALA A 209 14.54 7.70 18.87
N PRO A 210 15.23 7.94 19.99
CA PRO A 210 15.11 7.11 21.21
C PRO A 210 13.70 7.05 21.79
N ASP A 211 12.84 8.02 21.50
CA ASP A 211 11.45 8.04 21.96
C ASP A 211 10.51 7.18 21.11
N LEU A 212 10.98 6.66 19.95
CA LEU A 212 10.19 5.85 19.03
C LEU A 212 9.38 4.74 19.72
N PRO A 213 9.95 3.92 20.64
CA PRO A 213 9.19 2.84 21.27
C PRO A 213 7.97 3.33 22.06
N ARG A 214 8.09 4.50 22.71
CA ARG A 214 6.98 5.11 23.45
C ARG A 214 5.86 5.57 22.50
N TYR A 215 6.19 6.25 21.44
CA TYR A 215 5.21 6.74 20.46
C TYR A 215 4.60 5.60 19.65
N PHE A 216 5.41 4.62 19.30
CA PHE A 216 4.97 3.42 18.59
C PHE A 216 3.95 2.61 19.40
N ARG A 217 4.23 2.38 20.66
CA ARG A 217 3.28 1.76 21.61
C ARG A 217 1.97 2.54 21.72
N TYR A 218 2.02 3.85 21.66
CA TYR A 218 0.83 4.69 21.63
C TYR A 218 0.06 4.51 20.31
N ALA A 219 0.75 4.51 19.17
CA ALA A 219 0.16 4.27 17.85
C ALA A 219 -0.57 2.92 17.78
N LEU A 220 0.06 1.85 18.30
CA LEU A 220 -0.59 0.53 18.40
C LEU A 220 -1.91 0.56 19.20
N ARG A 221 -1.97 1.36 20.27
CA ARG A 221 -3.18 1.48 21.09
C ARG A 221 -4.29 2.31 20.46
N VAL A 222 -3.94 3.28 19.65
CA VAL A 222 -4.95 4.14 18.99
C VAL A 222 -5.38 3.61 17.61
N ALA A 223 -4.67 2.64 17.05
CA ALA A 223 -5.01 2.06 15.74
C ALA A 223 -6.45 1.53 15.67
N GLY A 224 -6.88 0.75 16.65
CA GLY A 224 -8.26 0.25 16.71
C GLY A 224 -9.32 1.36 16.82
N PRO A 225 -9.19 2.32 17.75
CA PRO A 225 -10.08 3.48 17.81
C PRO A 225 -10.10 4.32 16.52
N LEU A 226 -8.94 4.52 15.85
CA LEU A 226 -8.89 5.23 14.57
C LEU A 226 -9.61 4.46 13.46
N LEU A 227 -9.39 3.14 13.39
CA LEU A 227 -10.13 2.29 12.46
C LEU A 227 -11.64 2.39 12.70
N ALA A 228 -12.08 2.32 13.95
CA ALA A 228 -13.50 2.42 14.30
C ALA A 228 -14.17 3.73 13.89
N LEU A 229 -13.39 4.84 13.81
CA LEU A 229 -13.87 6.11 13.28
C LEU A 229 -13.90 6.14 11.74
N GLY A 230 -13.07 5.32 11.07
CA GLY A 230 -12.93 5.28 9.63
C GLY A 230 -13.65 4.10 8.95
N VAL A 231 -14.43 3.32 9.69
CA VAL A 231 -15.19 2.17 9.15
C VAL A 231 -16.22 2.64 8.13
N ASN A 232 -16.08 2.17 6.87
CA ASN A 232 -16.98 2.55 5.77
C ASN A 232 -17.05 1.53 4.63
N SER A 233 -16.55 0.29 4.83
CA SER A 233 -16.42 -0.70 3.75
C SER A 233 -17.16 -2.01 4.07
N PRO A 234 -18.49 -1.98 4.25
CA PRO A 234 -19.27 -3.17 4.59
C PRO A 234 -19.66 -4.04 3.40
N PHE A 235 -19.47 -3.58 2.15
CA PHE A 235 -19.94 -4.30 0.97
C PHE A 235 -18.90 -4.32 -0.15
N PHE A 236 -18.90 -5.45 -0.86
CA PHE A 236 -18.17 -5.66 -2.11
C PHE A 236 -19.03 -5.29 -3.34
N PRO A 237 -18.42 -5.17 -4.53
CA PRO A 237 -19.17 -5.09 -5.78
C PRO A 237 -20.19 -6.23 -5.90
N PRO A 238 -21.44 -5.96 -6.32
CA PRO A 238 -22.52 -6.95 -6.28
C PRO A 238 -22.24 -8.24 -7.05
N ASN A 239 -21.42 -8.19 -8.08
CA ASN A 239 -21.07 -9.36 -8.90
C ASN A 239 -19.91 -10.20 -8.37
N LEU A 240 -19.39 -9.89 -7.19
CA LEU A 240 -18.46 -10.77 -6.45
C LEU A 240 -19.19 -11.71 -5.48
N TYR A 241 -20.42 -11.37 -5.09
CA TYR A 241 -21.18 -12.22 -4.19
C TYR A 241 -21.66 -13.52 -4.84
N ASP A 242 -21.75 -14.57 -4.04
CA ASP A 242 -22.42 -15.82 -4.41
C ASP A 242 -23.95 -15.62 -4.58
N ASP A 243 -24.68 -16.71 -4.78
CA ASP A 243 -26.14 -16.67 -4.96
C ASP A 243 -26.92 -16.47 -3.65
N ALA A 244 -26.26 -16.03 -2.56
CA ALA A 244 -26.94 -15.79 -1.28
C ALA A 244 -27.98 -14.66 -1.39
N PRO A 245 -29.13 -14.77 -0.71
CA PRO A 245 -30.10 -13.68 -0.65
C PRO A 245 -29.50 -12.41 -0.02
N ALA A 246 -29.92 -11.24 -0.52
CA ALA A 246 -29.37 -9.95 -0.07
C ALA A 246 -29.49 -9.71 1.44
N ASP A 247 -30.55 -10.20 2.08
CA ASP A 247 -30.72 -10.12 3.53
C ASP A 247 -29.69 -10.95 4.31
N ARG A 248 -29.24 -12.06 3.75
CA ARG A 248 -28.13 -12.86 4.30
C ARG A 248 -26.81 -12.15 4.12
N VAL A 249 -26.53 -11.63 2.91
CA VAL A 249 -25.32 -10.85 2.64
C VAL A 249 -25.20 -9.68 3.63
N VAL A 250 -26.28 -8.93 3.84
CA VAL A 250 -26.30 -7.81 4.79
C VAL A 250 -26.13 -8.28 6.24
N ALA A 251 -26.74 -9.43 6.62
CA ALA A 251 -26.65 -9.93 7.99
C ALA A 251 -25.26 -10.47 8.35
N ASP A 252 -24.57 -11.06 7.39
CA ASP A 252 -23.26 -11.69 7.57
C ASP A 252 -22.10 -10.74 7.26
N ALA A 253 -22.36 -9.54 6.68
CA ALA A 253 -21.36 -8.56 6.32
C ALA A 253 -20.58 -8.02 7.55
N HIS A 254 -19.29 -7.91 7.41
CA HIS A 254 -18.48 -7.17 8.37
C HIS A 254 -18.65 -5.66 8.15
N MET A 255 -18.51 -4.86 9.19
CA MET A 255 -18.54 -3.40 9.08
C MET A 255 -17.34 -2.83 8.32
N GLU A 256 -16.24 -3.63 8.22
CA GLU A 256 -15.00 -3.26 7.59
C GLU A 256 -14.35 -4.48 6.93
N HIS A 257 -14.41 -4.57 5.62
CA HIS A 257 -13.82 -5.67 4.85
C HIS A 257 -12.37 -5.42 4.41
N ARG A 258 -11.88 -4.18 4.44
CA ARG A 258 -10.49 -3.86 3.99
C ARG A 258 -9.44 -4.65 4.75
N VAL A 259 -9.65 -4.89 6.05
CA VAL A 259 -8.73 -5.69 6.86
C VAL A 259 -8.58 -7.09 6.28
N GLY A 260 -9.72 -7.77 6.03
CA GLY A 260 -9.70 -9.13 5.47
C GLY A 260 -9.15 -9.18 4.05
N VAL A 261 -9.47 -8.18 3.21
CA VAL A 261 -8.91 -8.08 1.85
C VAL A 261 -7.38 -7.99 1.89
N PHE A 262 -6.84 -7.05 2.66
CA PHE A 262 -5.40 -6.83 2.74
C PHE A 262 -4.66 -8.05 3.30
N GLU A 263 -5.22 -8.70 4.34
CA GLU A 263 -4.63 -9.89 4.92
C GLU A 263 -4.70 -11.10 3.98
N SER A 264 -5.82 -11.36 3.33
CA SER A 264 -5.97 -12.55 2.48
C SER A 264 -5.21 -12.46 1.16
N VAL A 265 -5.07 -11.26 0.58
CA VAL A 265 -4.34 -11.08 -0.68
C VAL A 265 -2.82 -11.14 -0.49
N LEU A 266 -2.31 -10.54 0.58
CA LEU A 266 -0.87 -10.32 0.76
C LEU A 266 -0.21 -11.34 1.70
N ASN A 267 -0.97 -11.99 2.57
CA ASN A 267 -0.42 -13.05 3.41
C ASN A 267 -0.36 -14.38 2.66
N PRO A 268 0.60 -15.24 3.01
CA PRO A 268 0.59 -16.61 2.52
C PRO A 268 -0.66 -17.34 3.04
N PRO A 269 -1.20 -18.34 2.29
CA PRO A 269 -2.25 -19.18 2.80
C PRO A 269 -1.77 -19.94 4.05
N GLU A 270 -2.69 -20.30 4.94
CA GLU A 270 -2.37 -21.03 6.19
C GLU A 270 -1.61 -22.34 5.97
N SER A 271 -1.76 -22.93 4.77
CA SER A 271 -1.05 -24.15 4.38
C SER A 271 0.44 -23.93 4.03
N ALA A 272 0.86 -22.68 3.85
CA ALA A 272 2.26 -22.37 3.51
C ALA A 272 3.11 -22.21 4.78
N ASP A 273 4.33 -22.71 4.72
CA ASP A 273 5.31 -22.55 5.79
C ASP A 273 6.01 -21.16 5.66
N ALA A 274 5.22 -20.09 5.80
CA ALA A 274 5.70 -18.71 5.72
C ALA A 274 4.93 -17.81 6.69
N GLU A 275 5.64 -16.86 7.30
CA GLU A 275 5.01 -15.93 8.22
C GLU A 275 4.12 -14.90 7.49
N PRO A 276 2.94 -14.56 8.07
CA PRO A 276 2.11 -13.49 7.55
C PRO A 276 2.87 -12.15 7.48
N LYS A 277 2.73 -11.43 6.38
CA LYS A 277 3.31 -10.09 6.21
C LYS A 277 2.45 -9.03 6.83
N VAL A 278 1.14 -9.10 6.57
CA VAL A 278 0.14 -8.19 7.12
C VAL A 278 -0.25 -8.68 8.51
N ARG A 279 0.22 -8.00 9.52
CA ARG A 279 -0.06 -8.30 10.94
C ARG A 279 0.23 -7.08 11.81
N PHE A 280 -0.15 -7.12 13.08
CA PHE A 280 0.39 -6.17 14.05
C PHE A 280 1.84 -6.54 14.38
N PRO A 281 2.73 -5.56 14.46
CA PRO A 281 4.11 -5.79 14.92
C PRO A 281 4.15 -6.02 16.44
N PRO A 282 5.27 -6.54 16.98
CA PRO A 282 5.48 -6.60 18.42
C PRO A 282 5.58 -5.18 19.02
N ASP A 283 5.39 -5.09 20.32
CA ASP A 283 5.63 -3.86 21.10
C ASP A 283 7.15 -3.71 21.31
N PHE A 284 7.78 -2.84 20.56
CA PHE A 284 9.23 -2.64 20.64
C PHE A 284 9.63 -1.94 21.95
N GLU A 285 10.69 -2.42 22.59
CA GLU A 285 11.26 -1.78 23.77
C GLU A 285 12.36 -0.76 23.42
N THR A 286 13.03 -0.95 22.28
CA THR A 286 14.11 -0.08 21.81
C THR A 286 13.96 0.22 20.32
N VAL A 287 14.65 1.25 19.84
CA VAL A 287 14.69 1.59 18.41
C VAL A 287 15.42 0.51 17.61
N GLU A 288 16.49 -0.04 18.21
CA GLU A 288 17.28 -1.12 17.60
C GLU A 288 16.41 -2.35 17.35
N ALA A 289 15.52 -2.69 18.29
CA ALA A 289 14.59 -3.82 18.12
C ALA A 289 13.63 -3.59 16.93
N ALA A 290 13.17 -2.35 16.72
CA ALA A 290 12.33 -2.01 15.57
C ALA A 290 13.11 -2.12 14.24
N ILE A 291 14.38 -1.68 14.23
CA ILE A 291 15.27 -1.82 13.06
C ILE A 291 15.53 -3.30 12.77
N ASP A 292 15.79 -4.11 13.80
CA ASP A 292 16.05 -5.54 13.66
C ASP A 292 14.81 -6.29 13.13
N ASP A 293 13.62 -5.94 13.59
CA ASP A 293 12.38 -6.57 13.10
C ASP A 293 12.19 -6.33 11.59
N ILE A 294 12.47 -5.12 11.10
CA ILE A 294 12.48 -4.82 9.67
C ILE A 294 13.59 -5.59 8.94
N ALA A 295 14.81 -5.57 9.49
CA ALA A 295 15.98 -6.16 8.84
C ALA A 295 15.92 -7.68 8.75
N THR A 296 15.29 -8.35 9.71
CA THR A 296 15.15 -9.81 9.75
C THR A 296 13.89 -10.31 9.07
N ASP A 297 12.89 -9.46 8.85
CA ASP A 297 11.69 -9.84 8.12
C ASP A 297 12.03 -10.38 6.72
N SER A 298 11.23 -11.29 6.17
CA SER A 298 11.47 -11.81 4.82
C SER A 298 11.22 -10.74 3.76
N CYS A 299 12.08 -10.62 2.76
CA CYS A 299 11.83 -9.74 1.61
C CYS A 299 11.06 -10.52 0.53
N ILE A 300 9.87 -10.04 0.15
CA ILE A 300 9.06 -10.69 -0.91
C ILE A 300 9.75 -10.54 -2.25
N VAL A 301 10.14 -9.32 -2.60
CA VAL A 301 10.76 -8.97 -3.88
C VAL A 301 12.12 -8.34 -3.63
N PRO A 302 13.19 -9.12 -3.39
CA PRO A 302 14.52 -8.55 -3.42
C PRO A 302 14.82 -8.10 -4.85
N MET A 303 15.20 -6.84 -5.01
CA MET A 303 15.46 -6.21 -6.32
C MET A 303 16.80 -5.49 -6.28
N ASP A 304 17.40 -5.28 -7.45
CA ASP A 304 18.52 -4.33 -7.56
C ASP A 304 18.04 -2.91 -7.28
N VAL A 305 18.70 -2.26 -6.35
CA VAL A 305 18.37 -0.89 -5.93
C VAL A 305 19.51 0.03 -6.32
N PRO A 306 19.33 0.86 -7.37
CA PRO A 306 20.38 1.73 -7.86
C PRO A 306 20.79 2.76 -6.81
N ASP A 307 22.06 3.11 -6.82
CA ASP A 307 22.64 4.18 -6.01
C ASP A 307 22.43 5.53 -6.71
N GLY A 308 21.66 6.42 -6.10
CA GLY A 308 21.41 7.79 -6.59
C GLY A 308 22.29 8.84 -5.95
N ASN A 309 23.26 8.45 -5.11
CA ASN A 309 24.13 9.35 -4.33
C ASN A 309 23.39 10.28 -3.36
N ARG A 310 22.25 9.85 -2.84
CA ARG A 310 21.50 10.54 -1.78
C ARG A 310 21.84 9.95 -0.41
N PHE A 311 21.54 10.71 0.66
CA PHE A 311 21.77 10.23 2.03
C PHE A 311 21.09 8.87 2.28
N ASP A 312 19.86 8.72 1.81
CA ASP A 312 19.03 7.53 1.99
C ASP A 312 19.57 6.29 1.27
N ASP A 313 20.38 6.47 0.21
CA ASP A 313 20.94 5.34 -0.54
C ASP A 313 21.91 4.51 0.31
N ARG A 314 22.35 5.08 1.44
CA ARG A 314 23.11 4.35 2.46
C ARG A 314 22.34 3.21 3.12
N PHE A 315 20.99 3.21 2.97
CA PHE A 315 20.06 2.24 3.54
C PHE A 315 19.12 1.67 2.46
N ARG A 316 19.54 1.68 1.20
CA ARG A 316 18.69 1.38 0.05
C ARG A 316 18.08 -0.03 0.07
N HIS A 317 18.84 -1.05 0.48
CA HIS A 317 18.32 -2.43 0.58
C HIS A 317 17.33 -2.55 1.75
N LEU A 318 17.64 -1.94 2.89
CA LEU A 318 16.76 -1.91 4.05
C LEU A 318 15.45 -1.15 3.74
N ARG A 319 15.54 0.00 3.07
CA ARG A 319 14.38 0.78 2.61
C ARG A 319 13.53 0.01 1.61
N HIS A 320 14.17 -0.63 0.63
CA HIS A 320 13.46 -1.49 -0.33
C HIS A 320 12.72 -2.63 0.37
N LYS A 321 13.37 -3.29 1.31
CA LYS A 321 12.80 -4.34 2.15
C LYS A 321 11.62 -3.82 2.98
N HIS A 322 11.74 -2.62 3.55
CA HIS A 322 10.67 -1.95 4.28
C HIS A 322 9.42 -1.71 3.41
N GLY A 323 9.56 -1.54 2.10
CA GLY A 323 8.44 -1.42 1.16
C GLY A 323 7.52 -2.63 1.10
N SER A 324 7.97 -3.81 1.58
CA SER A 324 7.14 -5.02 1.76
C SER A 324 7.01 -5.46 3.22
N TYR A 325 7.36 -4.60 4.15
CA TYR A 325 7.16 -4.78 5.59
C TYR A 325 5.77 -4.29 5.98
N TRP A 326 4.74 -5.05 5.61
CA TRP A 326 3.35 -4.67 5.84
C TRP A 326 2.92 -5.01 7.26
N ARG A 327 2.80 -3.96 8.07
CA ARG A 327 2.26 -4.01 9.43
C ARG A 327 1.16 -2.98 9.55
N TRP A 328 0.14 -3.26 10.32
CA TRP A 328 -0.95 -2.30 10.56
C TRP A 328 -0.47 -1.00 11.18
N VAL A 329 0.59 -1.05 11.94
CA VAL A 329 1.37 0.11 12.41
C VAL A 329 2.82 -0.23 12.17
N ARG A 330 3.58 0.63 11.52
CA ARG A 330 4.97 0.35 11.18
C ARG A 330 5.90 1.52 11.50
N PRO A 331 7.09 1.29 12.04
CA PRO A 331 8.12 2.31 12.15
C PRO A 331 8.72 2.57 10.77
N VAL A 332 8.93 3.83 10.42
CA VAL A 332 9.56 4.25 9.16
C VAL A 332 10.83 5.01 9.50
N PHE A 333 11.94 4.66 8.87
CA PHE A 333 13.23 5.36 8.97
C PHE A 333 13.53 5.98 7.62
N ASP A 334 13.22 7.25 7.47
CA ASP A 334 13.45 8.01 6.24
C ASP A 334 14.26 9.25 6.55
N GLY A 335 15.19 9.59 5.67
CA GLY A 335 16.08 10.72 5.84
C GLY A 335 15.46 12.08 5.46
N GLY A 336 14.20 12.13 5.02
CA GLY A 336 13.37 13.32 4.75
C GLY A 336 13.88 14.21 3.63
#